data_e6feee6cb36f0eccf4c78db009b06b7b
#
_entry.id   e6feee6cb36f0eccf4c78db009b06b7b
#
_cell.length_a   1.000
_cell.length_b   1.000
_cell.length_c   1.000
_cell.angle_alpha   90.00
_cell.angle_beta   90.00
_cell.angle_gamma   90.00
#
_symmetry.space_group_name_H-M   'P 1'
#
loop_
_entity.id
_entity.type
_entity.pdbx_description
1 polymer ?
#
loop_
_entity_poly.entity_id
_entity_poly.type
_entity_poly.pdbx_seq_one_letter_code
_entity_poly.pdbx_strand_id
1 'polypeptide(L)'
;MPTARDAIALAADLPLADAIALYDEVKAFRAACGPAHLKAILATGELQTLESVARASWVCMMAGADFIKTSTGKESVNATPEVSLVMVRAIRDYLDETGHIVGYKPAGGISSAKTALSYLALMKEELGPRWLQPDLFRFGASSLLTDIERQLEHHVTGAYGAAWHHALP
;
A
#
# COMPACT_ATOMS: atom_id res chain seq x y z
N MET A 1 -7.33 19.66 12.49
CA MET A 1 -7.61 18.59 11.50
C MET A 1 -7.91 19.24 10.17
N PRO A 2 -7.21 18.86 9.10
CA PRO A 2 -7.54 19.34 7.76
C PRO A 2 -9.00 18.99 7.46
N THR A 3 -9.71 19.91 6.84
CA THR A 3 -11.13 19.73 6.50
C THR A 3 -11.28 18.94 5.20
N ALA A 4 -12.47 18.39 4.94
CA ALA A 4 -12.78 17.78 3.64
C ALA A 4 -12.45 18.74 2.46
N ARG A 5 -12.53 20.05 2.69
CA ARG A 5 -12.19 21.09 1.72
C ARG A 5 -10.69 21.15 1.41
N ASP A 6 -9.85 20.88 2.42
CA ASP A 6 -8.38 20.86 2.25
C ASP A 6 -7.92 19.60 1.49
N ALA A 7 -8.61 18.45 1.73
CA ALA A 7 -8.43 17.23 0.94
C ALA A 7 -8.77 17.43 -0.53
N ILE A 8 -9.86 18.12 -0.79
CA ILE A 8 -10.38 18.43 -2.11
C ILE A 8 -9.45 19.40 -2.86
N ALA A 9 -8.85 20.37 -2.18
CA ALA A 9 -7.89 21.31 -2.77
C ALA A 9 -6.58 20.61 -3.20
N LEU A 10 -6.15 19.58 -2.46
CA LEU A 10 -5.00 18.74 -2.81
C LEU A 10 -5.31 17.79 -3.98
N ALA A 11 -6.58 17.52 -4.25
CA ALA A 11 -7.04 16.62 -5.32
C ALA A 11 -7.38 17.35 -6.64
N ALA A 12 -6.80 18.53 -6.92
CA ALA A 12 -7.23 19.43 -7.99
C ALA A 12 -7.18 18.88 -9.45
N ASP A 13 -6.55 17.73 -9.73
CA ASP A 13 -6.57 17.07 -11.06
C ASP A 13 -7.35 15.73 -11.11
N LEU A 14 -7.80 15.19 -9.98
CA LEU A 14 -9.00 14.37 -10.02
C LEU A 14 -10.18 15.34 -10.24
N PRO A 15 -11.12 15.04 -11.13
CA PRO A 15 -12.33 15.83 -11.20
C PRO A 15 -12.90 15.96 -9.78
N LEU A 16 -13.17 17.18 -9.34
CA LEU A 16 -13.58 17.46 -7.95
C LEU A 16 -14.74 16.55 -7.50
N ALA A 17 -15.65 16.23 -8.43
CA ALA A 17 -16.76 15.32 -8.18
C ALA A 17 -16.29 13.90 -7.80
N ASP A 18 -15.23 13.39 -8.45
CA ASP A 18 -14.72 12.05 -8.20
C ASP A 18 -13.95 11.99 -6.87
N ALA A 19 -13.21 13.04 -6.53
CA ALA A 19 -12.54 13.16 -5.23
C ALA A 19 -13.54 13.22 -4.07
N ILE A 20 -14.66 13.94 -4.22
CA ILE A 20 -15.74 14.00 -3.24
C ILE A 20 -16.41 12.63 -3.10
N ALA A 21 -16.76 12.00 -4.22
CA ALA A 21 -17.39 10.67 -4.22
C ALA A 21 -16.48 9.62 -3.53
N LEU A 22 -15.19 9.61 -3.83
CA LEU A 22 -14.21 8.73 -3.18
C LEU A 22 -14.14 9.00 -1.67
N TYR A 23 -14.07 10.27 -1.26
CA TYR A 23 -14.05 10.64 0.16
C TYR A 23 -15.30 10.15 0.90
N ASP A 24 -16.48 10.42 0.36
CA ASP A 24 -17.75 10.04 0.98
C ASP A 24 -17.92 8.52 1.06
N GLU A 25 -17.51 7.78 0.02
CA GLU A 25 -17.55 6.33 0.01
C GLU A 25 -16.62 5.73 1.07
N VAL A 26 -15.36 6.15 1.13
CA VAL A 26 -14.40 5.65 2.13
C VAL A 26 -14.84 6.01 3.54
N LYS A 27 -15.42 7.21 3.74
CA LYS A 27 -15.96 7.64 5.03
C LYS A 27 -17.17 6.80 5.47
N ALA A 28 -18.04 6.42 4.52
CA ALA A 28 -19.13 5.51 4.80
C ALA A 28 -18.64 4.11 5.20
N PHE A 29 -17.63 3.58 4.52
CA PHE A 29 -16.97 2.33 4.90
C PHE A 29 -16.31 2.43 6.27
N ARG A 30 -15.62 3.54 6.57
CA ARG A 30 -15.03 3.76 7.90
C ARG A 30 -16.07 3.70 9.00
N ALA A 31 -17.22 4.35 8.81
CA ALA A 31 -18.31 4.32 9.77
C ALA A 31 -18.89 2.90 9.94
N ALA A 32 -19.03 2.16 8.85
CA ALA A 32 -19.55 0.78 8.89
C ALA A 32 -18.58 -0.21 9.52
N CYS A 33 -17.25 0.00 9.36
CA CYS A 33 -16.21 -0.88 9.93
C CYS A 33 -16.11 -0.76 11.47
N GLY A 34 -16.62 0.30 12.10
CA GLY A 34 -16.48 0.50 13.54
C GLY A 34 -15.01 0.44 14.00
N PRO A 35 -14.64 -0.43 14.94
CA PRO A 35 -13.25 -0.56 15.42
C PRO A 35 -12.33 -1.38 14.49
N ALA A 36 -12.85 -2.01 13.44
CA ALA A 36 -12.04 -2.81 12.52
C ALA A 36 -11.20 -1.90 11.61
N HIS A 37 -10.00 -2.38 11.22
CA HIS A 37 -9.13 -1.65 10.32
C HIS A 37 -9.70 -1.59 8.90
N LEU A 38 -9.79 -0.40 8.34
CA LEU A 38 -10.17 -0.15 6.96
C LEU A 38 -8.91 -0.04 6.08
N LYS A 39 -8.87 -0.84 5.02
CA LYS A 39 -7.81 -0.78 4.01
C LYS A 39 -8.39 -0.38 2.66
N ALA A 40 -8.11 0.84 2.24
CA ALA A 40 -8.53 1.35 0.94
C ALA A 40 -7.62 0.81 -0.17
N ILE A 41 -8.23 0.23 -1.21
CA ILE A 41 -7.52 -0.25 -2.42
C ILE A 41 -7.70 0.80 -3.51
N LEU A 42 -6.60 1.38 -3.98
CA LEU A 42 -6.62 2.51 -4.90
C LEU A 42 -6.73 2.10 -6.37
N ALA A 43 -6.48 0.83 -6.73
CA ALA A 43 -6.38 0.38 -8.13
C ALA A 43 -5.45 1.27 -8.95
N THR A 44 -4.21 1.43 -8.47
CA THR A 44 -3.25 2.43 -8.96
C THR A 44 -2.93 2.35 -10.45
N GLY A 45 -3.09 1.17 -11.06
CA GLY A 45 -2.96 0.99 -12.51
C GLY A 45 -4.04 1.69 -13.34
N GLU A 46 -5.20 1.98 -12.74
CA GLU A 46 -6.32 2.66 -13.39
C GLU A 46 -6.25 4.19 -13.23
N LEU A 47 -5.44 4.68 -12.30
CA LEU A 47 -5.31 6.12 -12.01
C LEU A 47 -4.43 6.89 -13.01
N GLN A 48 -3.82 6.21 -13.98
CA GLN A 48 -3.07 6.71 -15.12
C GLN A 48 -1.84 7.58 -14.79
N THR A 49 -1.87 8.43 -13.75
CA THR A 49 -0.76 9.32 -13.39
C THR A 49 -0.33 9.14 -11.94
N LEU A 50 0.95 9.37 -11.65
CA LEU A 50 1.48 9.35 -10.28
C LEU A 50 0.85 10.46 -9.41
N GLU A 51 0.45 11.54 -10.00
CA GLU A 51 -0.24 12.63 -9.31
C GLU A 51 -1.63 12.20 -8.85
N SER A 52 -2.40 11.52 -9.69
CA SER A 52 -3.69 10.93 -9.32
C SER A 52 -3.54 9.89 -8.19
N VAL A 53 -2.45 9.11 -8.22
CA VAL A 53 -2.13 8.16 -7.14
C VAL A 53 -1.86 8.89 -5.82
N ALA A 54 -1.07 9.96 -5.83
CA ALA A 54 -0.81 10.77 -4.63
C ALA A 54 -2.11 11.32 -4.04
N ARG A 55 -2.96 11.89 -4.88
CA ARG A 55 -4.22 12.52 -4.50
C ARG A 55 -5.23 11.52 -3.95
N ALA A 56 -5.44 10.40 -4.64
CA ALA A 56 -6.29 9.33 -4.14
C ALA A 56 -5.81 8.78 -2.80
N SER A 57 -4.48 8.69 -2.60
CA SER A 57 -3.89 8.31 -1.32
C SER A 57 -4.28 9.29 -0.20
N TRP A 58 -4.14 10.60 -0.44
CA TRP A 58 -4.53 11.63 0.50
C TRP A 58 -6.02 11.57 0.83
N VAL A 59 -6.88 11.51 -0.18
CA VAL A 59 -8.35 11.44 -0.01
C VAL A 59 -8.74 10.25 0.86
N CYS A 60 -8.20 9.06 0.58
CA CYS A 60 -8.49 7.85 1.37
C CYS A 60 -8.02 7.97 2.83
N MET A 61 -6.83 8.51 3.07
CA MET A 61 -6.30 8.71 4.43
C MET A 61 -7.15 9.71 5.21
N MET A 62 -7.53 10.83 4.60
CA MET A 62 -8.39 11.85 5.22
C MET A 62 -9.81 11.35 5.48
N ALA A 63 -10.32 10.42 4.68
CA ALA A 63 -11.60 9.76 4.91
C ALA A 63 -11.54 8.68 6.02
N GLY A 64 -10.36 8.41 6.58
CA GLY A 64 -10.16 7.53 7.73
C GLY A 64 -9.71 6.11 7.39
N ALA A 65 -9.04 5.90 6.27
CA ALA A 65 -8.39 4.63 5.97
C ALA A 65 -7.19 4.40 6.91
N ASP A 66 -7.12 3.23 7.55
CA ASP A 66 -5.98 2.83 8.38
C ASP A 66 -4.81 2.32 7.53
N PHE A 67 -5.09 1.86 6.32
CA PHE A 67 -4.13 1.41 5.33
C PHE A 67 -4.53 1.88 3.94
N ILE A 68 -3.54 2.21 3.12
CA ILE A 68 -3.70 2.32 1.67
C ILE A 68 -2.97 1.17 0.98
N LYS A 69 -3.58 0.63 -0.08
CA LYS A 69 -3.11 -0.53 -0.83
C LYS A 69 -3.11 -0.20 -2.32
N THR A 70 -2.09 -0.64 -3.05
CA THR A 70 -1.96 -0.33 -4.48
C THR A 70 -3.11 -0.88 -5.32
N SER A 71 -3.33 -2.19 -5.27
CA SER A 71 -4.22 -2.90 -6.21
C SER A 71 -4.79 -4.19 -5.62
N THR A 72 -5.71 -4.83 -6.31
CA THR A 72 -6.21 -6.16 -5.94
C THR A 72 -5.24 -7.28 -6.33
N GLY A 73 -4.30 -7.00 -7.25
CA GLY A 73 -3.43 -7.97 -7.87
C GLY A 73 -4.01 -8.57 -9.17
N LYS A 74 -5.15 -8.05 -9.65
CA LYS A 74 -5.86 -8.51 -10.84
C LYS A 74 -5.83 -7.49 -11.98
N GLU A 75 -5.38 -6.28 -11.72
CA GLU A 75 -5.23 -5.22 -12.70
C GLU A 75 -4.06 -5.52 -13.66
N SER A 76 -4.04 -4.86 -14.82
CA SER A 76 -2.96 -4.97 -15.81
C SER A 76 -1.63 -4.43 -15.28
N VAL A 77 -1.68 -3.35 -14.49
CA VAL A 77 -0.56 -2.78 -13.76
C VAL A 77 -0.88 -2.78 -12.27
N ASN A 78 0.00 -3.38 -11.48
CA ASN A 78 -0.15 -3.51 -10.03
C ASN A 78 0.90 -2.68 -9.28
N ALA A 79 1.44 -3.21 -8.16
CA ALA A 79 2.47 -2.51 -7.41
C ALA A 79 3.75 -2.34 -8.25
N THR A 80 4.23 -1.10 -8.36
CA THR A 80 5.57 -0.78 -8.87
C THR A 80 6.35 0.03 -7.83
N PRO A 81 7.68 0.07 -7.89
CA PRO A 81 8.48 0.90 -6.99
C PRO A 81 8.12 2.39 -7.09
N GLU A 82 7.84 2.90 -8.28
CA GLU A 82 7.48 4.31 -8.52
C GLU A 82 6.16 4.67 -7.87
N VAL A 83 5.12 3.88 -8.11
CA VAL A 83 3.81 4.05 -7.48
C VAL A 83 3.93 3.96 -5.96
N SER A 84 4.71 2.98 -5.46
CA SER A 84 4.92 2.79 -4.03
C SER A 84 5.64 3.97 -3.40
N LEU A 85 6.65 4.54 -4.07
CA LEU A 85 7.34 5.74 -3.60
C LEU A 85 6.37 6.91 -3.42
N VAL A 86 5.48 7.13 -4.39
CA VAL A 86 4.48 8.20 -4.32
C VAL A 86 3.51 7.98 -3.15
N MET A 87 2.97 6.76 -3.00
CA MET A 87 2.05 6.44 -1.92
C MET A 87 2.71 6.54 -0.54
N VAL A 88 3.95 6.09 -0.40
CA VAL A 88 4.71 6.13 0.86
C VAL A 88 5.05 7.58 1.23
N ARG A 89 5.41 8.42 0.27
CA ARG A 89 5.59 9.86 0.48
C ARG A 89 4.29 10.55 0.88
N ALA A 90 3.16 10.20 0.27
CA ALA A 90 1.86 10.70 0.70
C ALA A 90 1.56 10.33 2.16
N ILE A 91 1.92 9.11 2.60
CA ILE A 91 1.80 8.71 4.02
C ILE A 91 2.69 9.56 4.93
N ARG A 92 3.94 9.81 4.53
CA ARG A 92 4.87 10.66 5.29
C ARG A 92 4.32 12.08 5.44
N ASP A 93 3.97 12.68 4.32
CA ASP A 93 3.47 14.05 4.29
C ASP A 93 2.15 14.18 5.08
N TYR A 94 1.27 13.16 5.01
CA TYR A 94 0.05 13.10 5.80
C TYR A 94 0.33 12.98 7.32
N LEU A 95 1.32 12.18 7.71
CA LEU A 95 1.78 12.09 9.10
C LEU A 95 2.32 13.43 9.60
N ASP A 96 3.17 14.07 8.79
CA ASP A 96 3.78 15.37 9.17
C ASP A 96 2.72 16.46 9.37
N GLU A 97 1.68 16.48 8.53
CA GLU A 97 0.60 17.47 8.59
C GLU A 97 -0.45 17.19 9.68
N THR A 98 -0.73 15.91 9.96
CA THR A 98 -1.89 15.54 10.79
C THR A 98 -1.52 14.82 12.09
N GLY A 99 -0.32 14.27 12.19
CA GLY A 99 0.08 13.35 13.26
C GLY A 99 -0.55 11.96 13.19
N HIS A 100 -1.36 11.65 12.14
CA HIS A 100 -2.01 10.35 11.99
C HIS A 100 -1.11 9.37 11.24
N ILE A 101 -1.07 8.15 11.77
CA ILE A 101 -0.26 7.05 11.23
C ILE A 101 -1.14 6.18 10.35
N VAL A 102 -0.70 5.96 9.10
CA VAL A 102 -1.38 5.11 8.13
C VAL A 102 -0.42 4.04 7.63
N GLY A 103 -0.89 2.80 7.52
CA GLY A 103 -0.11 1.68 7.01
C GLY A 103 -0.13 1.59 5.48
N TYR A 104 0.82 0.83 4.93
CA TYR A 104 0.97 0.61 3.50
C TYR A 104 0.94 -0.87 3.13
N LYS A 105 0.30 -1.21 2.00
CA LYS A 105 0.29 -2.57 1.45
C LYS A 105 0.49 -2.57 -0.06
N PRO A 106 1.72 -2.74 -0.57
CA PRO A 106 1.93 -3.06 -1.98
C PRO A 106 1.34 -4.44 -2.31
N ALA A 107 0.69 -4.58 -3.44
CA ALA A 107 0.06 -5.82 -3.87
C ALA A 107 0.10 -6.01 -5.38
N GLY A 108 0.33 -7.27 -5.79
CA GLY A 108 0.43 -7.72 -7.18
C GLY A 108 1.85 -7.58 -7.75
N GLY A 109 2.33 -8.65 -8.38
CA GLY A 109 3.66 -8.71 -9.00
C GLY A 109 4.83 -8.95 -8.05
N ILE A 110 4.61 -9.04 -6.74
CA ILE A 110 5.67 -9.26 -5.74
C ILE A 110 5.74 -10.75 -5.43
N SER A 111 6.57 -11.49 -6.18
CA SER A 111 6.66 -12.95 -6.09
C SER A 111 8.00 -13.46 -5.58
N SER A 112 9.02 -12.58 -5.42
CA SER A 112 10.33 -12.99 -4.95
C SER A 112 10.77 -12.22 -3.71
N ALA A 113 11.55 -12.86 -2.85
CA ALA A 113 12.19 -12.25 -1.69
C ALA A 113 13.04 -11.03 -2.09
N LYS A 114 13.77 -11.12 -3.21
CA LYS A 114 14.58 -10.02 -3.74
C LYS A 114 13.71 -8.78 -4.05
N THR A 115 12.58 -8.98 -4.71
CA THR A 115 11.64 -7.87 -4.99
C THR A 115 11.06 -7.31 -3.68
N ALA A 116 10.67 -8.17 -2.74
CA ALA A 116 10.15 -7.75 -1.45
C ALA A 116 11.15 -6.90 -0.65
N LEU A 117 12.45 -7.23 -0.69
CA LEU A 117 13.50 -6.44 -0.04
C LEU A 117 13.58 -5.01 -0.58
N SER A 118 13.33 -4.78 -1.87
CA SER A 118 13.29 -3.42 -2.44
C SER A 118 12.18 -2.57 -1.82
N TYR A 119 11.01 -3.17 -1.59
CA TYR A 119 9.91 -2.47 -0.89
C TYR A 119 10.21 -2.24 0.60
N LEU A 120 10.86 -3.18 1.27
CA LEU A 120 11.31 -2.98 2.65
C LEU A 120 12.34 -1.85 2.77
N ALA A 121 13.29 -1.79 1.83
CA ALA A 121 14.25 -0.69 1.75
C ALA A 121 13.54 0.64 1.53
N LEU A 122 12.59 0.72 0.59
CA LEU A 122 11.77 1.90 0.34
C LEU A 122 11.04 2.38 1.60
N MET A 123 10.37 1.46 2.30
CA MET A 123 9.66 1.78 3.55
C MET A 123 10.59 2.33 4.61
N LYS A 124 11.76 1.69 4.78
CA LYS A 124 12.76 2.10 5.77
C LYS A 124 13.31 3.48 5.48
N GLU A 125 13.65 3.76 4.22
CA GLU A 125 14.24 5.04 3.82
C GLU A 125 13.25 6.21 3.90
N GLU A 126 12.00 6.01 3.50
CA GLU A 126 11.01 7.10 3.44
C GLU A 126 10.23 7.30 4.74
N LEU A 127 9.99 6.24 5.54
CA LEU A 127 9.15 6.29 6.75
C LEU A 127 9.86 5.82 8.03
N GLY A 128 11.04 5.24 7.89
CA GLY A 128 11.82 4.74 9.03
C GLY A 128 11.46 3.33 9.49
N PRO A 129 12.20 2.78 10.46
CA PRO A 129 12.11 1.36 10.87
C PRO A 129 10.78 0.99 11.53
N ARG A 130 10.01 1.96 12.04
CA ARG A 130 8.68 1.72 12.61
C ARG A 130 7.72 1.11 11.60
N TRP A 131 7.82 1.51 10.33
CA TRP A 131 6.95 0.98 9.27
C TRP A 131 7.35 -0.41 8.77
N LEU A 132 8.38 -1.04 9.31
CA LEU A 132 8.72 -2.43 9.00
C LEU A 132 7.94 -3.47 9.84
N GLN A 133 6.99 -3.02 10.66
CA GLN A 133 6.18 -3.87 11.53
C GLN A 133 4.85 -4.27 10.84
N PRO A 134 4.27 -5.44 11.17
CA PRO A 134 3.06 -5.96 10.51
C PRO A 134 1.80 -5.12 10.72
N ASP A 135 1.78 -4.25 11.71
CA ASP A 135 0.69 -3.31 11.97
C ASP A 135 0.70 -2.11 11.00
N LEU A 136 1.84 -1.81 10.35
CA LEU A 136 2.01 -0.68 9.44
C LEU A 136 2.44 -1.07 8.02
N PHE A 137 3.00 -2.28 7.82
CA PHE A 137 3.41 -2.75 6.50
C PHE A 137 3.06 -4.20 6.24
N ARG A 138 2.51 -4.49 5.06
CA ARG A 138 2.17 -5.84 4.63
C ARG A 138 2.35 -5.98 3.12
N PHE A 139 2.68 -7.19 2.66
CA PHE A 139 2.61 -7.54 1.25
C PHE A 139 1.26 -8.16 0.88
N GLY A 140 0.79 -7.87 -0.34
CA GLY A 140 -0.28 -8.60 -0.98
C GLY A 140 0.31 -9.49 -2.07
N ALA A 141 0.57 -10.75 -1.75
CA ALA A 141 1.23 -11.70 -2.63
C ALA A 141 0.66 -13.11 -2.44
N SER A 142 0.73 -13.94 -3.48
CA SER A 142 0.31 -15.35 -3.42
C SER A 142 1.50 -16.31 -3.27
N SER A 143 2.61 -16.07 -3.97
CA SER A 143 3.75 -16.99 -4.06
C SER A 143 5.01 -16.51 -3.35
N LEU A 144 5.00 -15.31 -2.76
CA LEU A 144 6.16 -14.74 -2.10
C LEU A 144 6.66 -15.60 -0.92
N LEU A 145 5.74 -16.17 -0.14
CA LEU A 145 6.12 -17.00 1.01
C LEU A 145 6.94 -18.21 0.58
N THR A 146 6.53 -18.89 -0.47
CA THR A 146 7.26 -20.02 -1.04
C THR A 146 8.68 -19.63 -1.49
N ASP A 147 8.83 -18.46 -2.12
CA ASP A 147 10.18 -18.02 -2.51
C ASP A 147 11.03 -17.68 -1.27
N ILE A 148 10.46 -17.06 -0.24
CA ILE A 148 11.18 -16.78 1.02
C ILE A 148 11.63 -18.10 1.68
N GLU A 149 10.76 -19.09 1.77
CA GLU A 149 11.08 -20.41 2.33
C GLU A 149 12.24 -21.07 1.57
N ARG A 150 12.21 -21.02 0.24
CA ARG A 150 13.29 -21.55 -0.60
C ARG A 150 14.62 -20.82 -0.40
N GLN A 151 14.60 -19.49 -0.23
CA GLN A 151 15.82 -18.72 0.05
C GLN A 151 16.40 -19.08 1.43
N LEU A 152 15.54 -19.24 2.44
CA LEU A 152 15.96 -19.66 3.78
C LEU A 152 16.52 -21.09 3.77
N GLU A 153 15.88 -22.03 3.08
CA GLU A 153 16.38 -23.39 2.90
C GLU A 153 17.77 -23.41 2.24
N HIS A 154 17.91 -22.66 1.14
CA HIS A 154 19.22 -22.53 0.47
C HIS A 154 20.27 -21.94 1.41
N HIS A 155 19.93 -20.95 2.21
CA HIS A 155 20.88 -20.35 3.16
C HIS A 155 21.36 -21.35 4.20
N VAL A 156 20.51 -22.25 4.67
CA VAL A 156 20.84 -23.25 5.70
C VAL A 156 21.55 -24.47 5.12
N THR A 157 21.10 -24.96 3.96
CA THR A 157 21.53 -26.24 3.39
C THR A 157 22.57 -26.11 2.27
N GLY A 158 22.73 -24.93 1.69
CA GLY A 158 23.54 -24.69 0.49
C GLY A 158 22.88 -25.15 -0.82
N ALA A 159 21.64 -25.67 -0.79
CA ALA A 159 20.92 -26.16 -1.96
C ALA A 159 19.46 -25.68 -1.96
N TYR A 160 18.89 -25.44 -3.14
CA TYR A 160 17.46 -25.17 -3.26
C TYR A 160 16.66 -26.48 -3.18
N GLY A 161 15.68 -26.51 -2.28
CA GLY A 161 14.72 -27.59 -2.21
C GLY A 161 13.83 -27.68 -3.46
N ALA A 162 13.31 -28.86 -3.71
CA ALA A 162 12.35 -29.06 -4.78
C ALA A 162 11.02 -28.33 -4.49
N ALA A 163 10.34 -27.86 -5.53
CA ALA A 163 9.12 -27.05 -5.37
C ALA A 163 8.03 -27.75 -4.54
N TRP A 164 7.97 -29.09 -4.56
CA TRP A 164 7.00 -29.87 -3.78
C TRP A 164 7.33 -30.05 -2.29
N HIS A 165 8.49 -29.56 -1.84
CA HIS A 165 8.84 -29.55 -0.41
C HIS A 165 8.15 -28.40 0.35
N HIS A 166 7.62 -27.43 -0.34
CA HIS A 166 6.96 -26.27 0.26
C HIS A 166 5.45 -26.47 0.32
N ALA A 167 4.86 -26.11 1.45
CA ALA A 167 3.45 -26.41 1.75
C ALA A 167 2.42 -25.60 0.93
N LEU A 168 2.84 -24.53 0.27
CA LEU A 168 1.97 -23.65 -0.50
C LEU A 168 2.45 -23.57 -1.95
N PRO A 169 1.56 -23.79 -2.94
CA PRO A 169 1.92 -23.68 -4.37
C PRO A 169 2.18 -22.23 -4.80
#